data_ee8f3642a029b110fd159b5ce72c519b
#
_entry.id   ee8f3642a029b110fd159b5ce72c519b
#
_cell.length_a   1.000
_cell.length_b   1.000
_cell.length_c   1.000
_cell.angle_alpha   90.00
_cell.angle_beta   90.00
_cell.angle_gamma   90.00
#
_symmetry.space_group_name_H-M   'P 1'
#
loop_
_entity.id
_entity.type
_entity.pdbx_description
1 polymer ?
#
loop_
_entity_poly.entity_id
_entity_poly.type
_entity_poly.pdbx_seq_one_letter_code
_entity_poly.pdbx_strand_id
1 'polypeptide(L)'
;MDNNPFSGYGNQVKGDSFIGRQTEINKIKQRLLSKEFGNFSIVGLPKIGKSSLMYQATMIEKENLWNERNILAIWTSLKSYKNPNEFYLKLVLSVLSELRSKQLDKTFIDGLEEYLVELKKDNLSFVETENYLLCFFSDIVSKDIRVIVCLDEFDNAKKVFDEVHYQLLRTLSYEPDHKIGFIATSRRSIYDIERYSGQGSNFFGTFENLRLGVFTDLEALELFKMAKNNDPIFISSIKYFSGNHPYLISMILYKYLLEENKDKKIDDIINDTKSDILKYFDDIFYVLEKDNLDDKLIRVYSGIYEGVSQSDQEYLLNYGLFIQNSKKDLMPFSSFFEDYLNVKWRDSPFKILWPEAERALKKIISECVDEIYGDDWEQLIEDDLPNITFPPEDRELIKSLKIRRSKERQSFGRLASNNLIDQLYPRHYPIFIETHWTEFYEEVFGNSLRYWIDNLEFISKRIRNPESHSRYGLLTDQEHQKASIICTEIIEKTNNWFN
;
A
#
# COMPACT_ATOMS: atom_id res chain seq x y z
N MET A 1 -19.16 37.79 -0.40
CA MET A 1 -18.13 36.82 -0.86
C MET A 1 -18.86 35.52 -1.10
N ASP A 2 -19.02 35.10 -2.35
CA ASP A 2 -19.59 33.79 -2.64
C ASP A 2 -18.66 32.73 -2.04
N ASN A 3 -19.21 31.92 -1.15
CA ASN A 3 -18.43 30.96 -0.38
C ASN A 3 -18.05 29.83 -1.35
N ASN A 4 -16.77 29.71 -1.73
CA ASN A 4 -16.28 28.66 -2.60
C ASN A 4 -16.59 27.29 -1.94
N PRO A 5 -17.48 26.46 -2.53
CA PRO A 5 -17.95 25.22 -1.90
C PRO A 5 -16.83 24.19 -1.69
N PHE A 6 -15.68 24.36 -2.35
CA PHE A 6 -14.52 23.47 -2.24
C PHE A 6 -13.44 24.00 -1.28
N SER A 7 -13.70 25.10 -0.56
CA SER A 7 -12.71 25.68 0.37
C SER A 7 -12.23 24.71 1.48
N GLY A 8 -13.04 23.68 1.78
CA GLY A 8 -12.69 22.61 2.71
C GLY A 8 -11.92 21.44 2.12
N TYR A 9 -11.44 21.49 0.87
CA TYR A 9 -10.72 20.38 0.29
C TYR A 9 -9.49 20.01 1.13
N GLY A 10 -9.21 18.71 1.24
CA GLY A 10 -8.14 18.20 2.09
C GLY A 10 -8.48 18.05 3.58
N ASN A 11 -9.60 18.63 4.04
CA ASN A 11 -10.13 18.46 5.38
C ASN A 11 -11.26 17.40 5.40
N GLN A 12 -11.74 17.08 6.61
CA GLN A 12 -12.92 16.25 6.78
C GLN A 12 -14.17 17.02 6.31
N VAL A 13 -14.84 16.49 5.28
CA VAL A 13 -16.09 17.04 4.73
C VAL A 13 -17.28 16.43 5.45
N LYS A 14 -18.31 17.23 5.74
CA LYS A 14 -19.50 16.80 6.50
C LYS A 14 -20.76 17.56 6.09
N GLY A 15 -21.92 16.97 6.42
CA GLY A 15 -23.24 17.59 6.18
C GLY A 15 -23.47 17.83 4.70
N ASP A 16 -24.01 19.00 4.33
CA ASP A 16 -24.38 19.36 2.96
C ASP A 16 -23.22 19.40 1.98
N SER A 17 -21.98 19.52 2.49
CA SER A 17 -20.77 19.47 1.66
C SER A 17 -20.30 18.04 1.37
N PHE A 18 -20.88 17.02 2.02
CA PHE A 18 -20.57 15.62 1.77
C PHE A 18 -21.38 15.09 0.59
N ILE A 19 -20.72 14.58 -0.43
CA ILE A 19 -21.34 14.15 -1.68
C ILE A 19 -21.17 12.65 -1.87
N GLY A 20 -22.19 12.01 -2.44
CA GLY A 20 -22.19 10.62 -2.86
C GLY A 20 -22.13 9.63 -1.69
N ARG A 21 -21.58 8.45 -1.97
CA ARG A 21 -21.31 7.39 -0.98
C ARG A 21 -22.55 6.85 -0.26
N GLN A 22 -23.73 7.02 -0.84
CA GLN A 22 -24.98 6.57 -0.19
C GLN A 22 -25.00 5.05 -0.01
N THR A 23 -24.45 4.32 -0.95
CA THR A 23 -24.34 2.85 -0.87
C THR A 23 -23.46 2.43 0.30
N GLU A 24 -22.32 3.09 0.46
CA GLU A 24 -21.37 2.84 1.55
C GLU A 24 -21.96 3.22 2.90
N ILE A 25 -22.63 4.38 3.01
CA ILE A 25 -23.34 4.79 4.22
C ILE A 25 -24.37 3.73 4.62
N ASN A 26 -25.17 3.25 3.66
CA ASN A 26 -26.19 2.25 3.91
C ASN A 26 -25.59 0.92 4.42
N LYS A 27 -24.48 0.46 3.84
CA LYS A 27 -23.76 -0.75 4.31
C LYS A 27 -23.28 -0.58 5.75
N ILE A 28 -22.65 0.56 6.06
CA ILE A 28 -22.18 0.87 7.41
C ILE A 28 -23.34 0.86 8.39
N LYS A 29 -24.42 1.59 8.08
CA LYS A 29 -25.62 1.66 8.93
C LYS A 29 -26.25 0.29 9.10
N GLN A 30 -26.39 -0.50 8.04
CA GLN A 30 -26.98 -1.84 8.10
C GLN A 30 -26.20 -2.76 9.06
N ARG A 31 -24.87 -2.68 9.08
CA ARG A 31 -24.02 -3.47 9.96
C ARG A 31 -24.02 -2.96 11.40
N LEU A 32 -23.86 -1.65 11.60
CA LEU A 32 -23.76 -1.05 12.94
C LEU A 32 -25.11 -0.93 13.65
N LEU A 33 -26.22 -0.79 12.93
CA LEU A 33 -27.54 -0.59 13.51
C LEU A 33 -28.36 -1.88 13.64
N SER A 34 -27.83 -3.02 13.17
CA SER A 34 -28.48 -4.32 13.36
C SER A 34 -28.58 -4.66 14.85
N LYS A 35 -29.52 -5.55 15.23
CA LYS A 35 -29.69 -6.00 16.61
C LYS A 35 -28.40 -6.59 17.18
N GLU A 36 -27.70 -7.40 16.37
CA GLU A 36 -26.44 -8.06 16.70
C GLU A 36 -25.23 -7.28 16.17
N PHE A 37 -25.28 -5.94 16.24
CA PHE A 37 -24.31 -5.05 15.61
C PHE A 37 -22.87 -5.59 15.59
N GLY A 38 -22.21 -5.42 14.46
CA GLY A 38 -20.84 -5.89 14.24
C GLY A 38 -19.90 -4.75 13.89
N ASN A 39 -18.62 -5.03 13.90
CA ASN A 39 -17.60 -4.04 13.55
C ASN A 39 -17.53 -3.79 12.06
N PHE A 40 -17.01 -2.61 11.68
CA PHE A 40 -16.86 -2.19 10.30
C PHE A 40 -15.52 -1.49 10.07
N SER A 41 -14.83 -1.77 8.98
CA SER A 41 -13.60 -1.07 8.61
C SER A 41 -13.70 -0.42 7.23
N ILE A 42 -13.21 0.81 7.12
CA ILE A 42 -13.14 1.58 5.88
C ILE A 42 -11.68 1.71 5.49
N VAL A 43 -11.30 1.01 4.42
CA VAL A 43 -9.92 0.95 3.93
C VAL A 43 -9.80 1.71 2.60
N GLY A 44 -8.72 2.45 2.39
CA GLY A 44 -8.48 3.15 1.12
C GLY A 44 -7.35 4.17 1.20
N LEU A 45 -7.09 4.83 0.07
CA LEU A 45 -6.03 5.84 -0.09
C LEU A 45 -6.13 6.99 0.92
N PRO A 46 -5.02 7.68 1.22
CA PRO A 46 -5.08 8.99 1.85
C PRO A 46 -6.01 9.94 1.07
N LYS A 47 -6.76 10.76 1.81
CA LYS A 47 -7.66 11.78 1.22
C LYS A 47 -8.80 11.26 0.32
N ILE A 48 -9.06 9.94 0.29
CA ILE A 48 -10.19 9.36 -0.47
C ILE A 48 -11.57 9.61 0.18
N GLY A 49 -11.59 10.12 1.42
CA GLY A 49 -12.81 10.46 2.14
C GLY A 49 -13.22 9.48 3.24
N LYS A 50 -12.35 8.58 3.73
CA LYS A 50 -12.66 7.59 4.79
C LYS A 50 -13.23 8.22 6.06
N SER A 51 -12.51 9.19 6.64
CA SER A 51 -12.94 9.89 7.87
C SER A 51 -14.23 10.66 7.66
N SER A 52 -14.41 11.28 6.48
CA SER A 52 -15.67 11.96 6.11
C SER A 52 -16.83 10.98 6.02
N LEU A 53 -16.64 9.82 5.41
CA LEU A 53 -17.65 8.76 5.30
C LEU A 53 -18.04 8.24 6.69
N MET A 54 -17.06 7.91 7.53
CA MET A 54 -17.29 7.46 8.90
C MET A 54 -18.07 8.52 9.71
N TYR A 55 -17.65 9.78 9.60
CA TYR A 55 -18.33 10.89 10.28
C TYR A 55 -19.78 11.06 9.81
N GLN A 56 -19.99 11.01 8.49
CA GLN A 56 -21.33 11.14 7.89
C GLN A 56 -22.25 9.99 8.30
N ALA A 57 -21.72 8.76 8.36
CA ALA A 57 -22.52 7.58 8.72
C ALA A 57 -22.87 7.49 10.22
N THR A 58 -22.15 8.22 11.10
CA THR A 58 -22.29 8.08 12.56
C THR A 58 -22.51 9.43 13.26
N MET A 59 -21.54 10.34 13.20
CA MET A 59 -21.51 11.54 14.04
C MET A 59 -22.53 12.61 13.63
N ILE A 60 -22.87 12.71 12.34
CA ILE A 60 -23.92 13.64 11.87
C ILE A 60 -25.28 13.30 12.47
N GLU A 61 -25.54 12.01 12.64
CA GLU A 61 -26.84 11.51 13.13
C GLU A 61 -26.78 11.07 14.61
N LYS A 62 -25.75 11.45 15.36
CA LYS A 62 -25.54 10.93 16.72
C LYS A 62 -26.75 11.19 17.66
N GLU A 63 -27.45 12.31 17.51
CA GLU A 63 -28.62 12.61 18.31
C GLU A 63 -29.83 11.73 17.91
N ASN A 64 -30.02 11.47 16.62
CA ASN A 64 -31.07 10.55 16.16
C ASN A 64 -30.74 9.10 16.59
N LEU A 65 -29.47 8.68 16.52
CA LEU A 65 -29.01 7.37 16.99
C LEU A 65 -29.30 7.19 18.49
N TRP A 66 -29.09 8.24 19.28
CA TRP A 66 -29.42 8.22 20.70
C TRP A 66 -30.93 8.16 20.93
N ASN A 67 -31.69 9.10 20.39
CA ASN A 67 -33.12 9.26 20.69
C ASN A 67 -33.97 8.09 20.19
N GLU A 68 -33.61 7.50 19.05
CA GLU A 68 -34.40 6.42 18.44
C GLU A 68 -33.93 5.02 18.86
N ARG A 69 -32.68 4.85 19.26
CA ARG A 69 -32.06 3.53 19.39
C ARG A 69 -31.17 3.35 20.61
N ASN A 70 -31.01 4.33 21.47
CA ASN A 70 -30.08 4.35 22.61
C ASN A 70 -28.61 4.03 22.17
N ILE A 71 -28.21 4.53 21.01
CA ILE A 71 -26.86 4.33 20.50
C ILE A 71 -26.03 5.57 20.76
N LEU A 72 -24.93 5.40 21.48
CA LEU A 72 -23.93 6.43 21.78
C LEU A 72 -22.77 6.31 20.80
N ALA A 73 -22.55 7.32 19.96
CA ALA A 73 -21.44 7.36 19.02
C ALA A 73 -20.28 8.21 19.58
N ILE A 74 -19.08 7.62 19.67
CA ILE A 74 -17.87 8.27 20.17
C ILE A 74 -16.82 8.30 19.08
N TRP A 75 -16.16 9.44 18.91
CA TRP A 75 -15.08 9.63 17.94
C TRP A 75 -13.72 9.74 18.64
N THR A 76 -12.72 9.02 18.13
CA THR A 76 -11.33 9.14 18.58
C THR A 76 -10.35 8.83 17.43
N SER A 77 -9.19 9.52 17.41
CA SER A 77 -8.10 9.23 16.47
C SER A 77 -6.93 8.57 17.19
N LEU A 78 -6.51 7.42 16.71
CA LEU A 78 -5.39 6.67 17.30
C LEU A 78 -4.03 7.35 17.13
N LYS A 79 -3.91 8.32 16.24
CA LYS A 79 -2.69 9.12 16.09
C LYS A 79 -2.34 9.93 17.35
N SER A 80 -3.33 10.21 18.18
CA SER A 80 -3.19 11.07 19.36
C SER A 80 -2.62 10.36 20.57
N TYR A 81 -2.49 9.02 20.56
CA TYR A 81 -2.10 8.23 21.71
C TYR A 81 -0.69 7.67 21.60
N LYS A 82 0.00 7.60 22.73
CA LYS A 82 1.35 7.04 22.86
C LYS A 82 1.37 5.62 23.46
N ASN A 83 0.34 5.30 24.24
CA ASN A 83 0.22 4.01 24.92
C ASN A 83 -1.26 3.63 25.10
N PRO A 84 -1.55 2.36 25.44
CA PRO A 84 -2.93 1.87 25.58
C PRO A 84 -3.72 2.55 26.70
N ASN A 85 -3.07 2.86 27.84
CA ASN A 85 -3.74 3.46 28.99
C ASN A 85 -4.30 4.85 28.65
N GLU A 86 -3.56 5.66 27.90
CA GLU A 86 -4.07 6.93 27.37
C GLU A 86 -5.33 6.75 26.52
N PHE A 87 -5.34 5.73 25.68
CA PHE A 87 -6.50 5.42 24.84
C PHE A 87 -7.71 5.01 25.69
N TYR A 88 -7.55 4.05 26.61
CA TYR A 88 -8.65 3.57 27.43
C TYR A 88 -9.23 4.66 28.33
N LEU A 89 -8.34 5.42 28.98
CA LEU A 89 -8.76 6.55 29.81
C LEU A 89 -9.55 7.58 29.01
N LYS A 90 -9.08 7.91 27.80
CA LYS A 90 -9.76 8.87 26.92
C LYS A 90 -11.10 8.33 26.39
N LEU A 91 -11.16 7.03 26.10
CA LEU A 91 -12.39 6.35 25.68
C LEU A 91 -13.46 6.46 26.77
N VAL A 92 -13.14 6.08 28.00
CA VAL A 92 -14.04 6.17 29.15
C VAL A 92 -14.48 7.61 29.41
N LEU A 93 -13.54 8.58 29.39
CA LEU A 93 -13.85 10.00 29.51
C LEU A 93 -14.80 10.49 28.43
N SER A 94 -14.63 10.06 27.20
CA SER A 94 -15.48 10.47 26.08
C SER A 94 -16.88 9.88 26.21
N VAL A 95 -17.02 8.62 26.60
CA VAL A 95 -18.30 7.95 26.89
C VAL A 95 -19.02 8.68 28.01
N LEU A 96 -18.37 8.92 29.14
CA LEU A 96 -18.96 9.65 30.26
C LEU A 96 -19.39 11.07 29.91
N SER A 97 -18.56 11.78 29.12
CA SER A 97 -18.89 13.14 28.66
C SER A 97 -20.17 13.17 27.83
N GLU A 98 -20.35 12.20 26.93
CA GLU A 98 -21.58 12.10 26.13
C GLU A 98 -22.78 11.65 26.99
N LEU A 99 -22.61 10.67 27.89
CA LEU A 99 -23.67 10.20 28.77
C LEU A 99 -24.19 11.30 29.73
N ARG A 100 -23.28 12.14 30.25
CA ARG A 100 -23.67 13.32 31.09
C ARG A 100 -24.56 14.32 30.33
N SER A 101 -24.42 14.41 29.01
CA SER A 101 -25.27 15.28 28.19
C SER A 101 -26.68 14.71 27.99
N LYS A 102 -26.90 13.44 28.35
CA LYS A 102 -28.21 12.77 28.26
C LYS A 102 -28.93 12.83 29.61
N GLN A 103 -30.24 12.80 29.56
CA GLN A 103 -31.07 12.84 30.78
C GLN A 103 -31.13 11.47 31.47
N LEU A 104 -29.96 11.00 31.95
CA LEU A 104 -29.83 9.74 32.68
C LEU A 104 -29.82 9.94 34.20
N ASP A 105 -30.13 8.89 34.95
CA ASP A 105 -30.09 8.92 36.41
C ASP A 105 -28.65 9.28 36.89
N LYS A 106 -28.60 10.23 37.83
CA LYS A 106 -27.35 10.71 38.39
C LYS A 106 -26.59 9.61 39.12
N THR A 107 -27.27 8.74 39.85
CA THR A 107 -26.62 7.63 40.57
C THR A 107 -25.95 6.64 39.63
N PHE A 108 -26.52 6.45 38.44
CA PHE A 108 -25.89 5.63 37.39
C PHE A 108 -24.61 6.29 36.86
N ILE A 109 -24.66 7.59 36.59
CA ILE A 109 -23.47 8.32 36.12
C ILE A 109 -22.36 8.35 37.20
N ASP A 110 -22.75 8.62 38.46
CA ASP A 110 -21.79 8.64 39.58
C ASP A 110 -21.12 7.26 39.75
N GLY A 111 -21.86 6.16 39.60
CA GLY A 111 -21.29 4.79 39.62
C GLY A 111 -20.32 4.51 38.48
N LEU A 112 -20.59 5.00 37.27
CA LEU A 112 -19.66 4.89 36.15
C LEU A 112 -18.39 5.74 36.34
N GLU A 113 -18.48 6.86 37.08
CA GLU A 113 -17.33 7.72 37.38
C GLU A 113 -16.31 7.03 38.34
N GLU A 114 -16.76 6.10 39.16
CA GLU A 114 -15.86 5.32 40.02
C GLU A 114 -14.83 4.54 39.18
N TYR A 115 -15.24 3.92 38.06
CA TYR A 115 -14.31 3.26 37.15
C TYR A 115 -13.26 4.22 36.56
N LEU A 116 -13.66 5.45 36.26
CA LEU A 116 -12.70 6.48 35.78
C LEU A 116 -11.67 6.84 36.86
N VAL A 117 -12.08 6.89 38.14
CA VAL A 117 -11.17 7.16 39.26
C VAL A 117 -10.16 6.03 39.39
N GLU A 118 -10.62 4.78 39.28
CA GLU A 118 -9.76 3.61 39.31
C GLU A 118 -8.76 3.60 38.15
N LEU A 119 -9.24 3.82 36.91
CA LEU A 119 -8.39 3.86 35.70
C LEU A 119 -7.37 4.99 35.67
N LYS A 120 -7.49 5.99 36.55
CA LYS A 120 -6.50 7.07 36.70
C LYS A 120 -5.38 6.77 37.68
N LYS A 121 -5.44 5.64 38.42
CA LYS A 121 -4.38 5.27 39.36
C LYS A 121 -3.10 4.93 38.61
N ASP A 122 -1.98 5.37 39.16
CA ASP A 122 -0.66 4.96 38.65
C ASP A 122 -0.40 3.46 38.88
N ASN A 123 0.31 2.83 37.94
CA ASN A 123 0.77 1.43 38.03
C ASN A 123 -0.34 0.36 38.05
N LEU A 124 -1.46 0.62 37.39
CA LEU A 124 -2.45 -0.43 37.13
C LEU A 124 -1.86 -1.55 36.28
N SER A 125 -2.11 -2.79 36.69
CA SER A 125 -1.84 -3.95 35.84
C SER A 125 -2.81 -3.99 34.67
N PHE A 126 -2.43 -4.73 33.60
CA PHE A 126 -3.34 -4.95 32.47
C PHE A 126 -4.65 -5.61 32.91
N VAL A 127 -4.59 -6.60 33.81
CA VAL A 127 -5.76 -7.31 34.31
C VAL A 127 -6.73 -6.40 35.07
N GLU A 128 -6.23 -5.47 35.87
CA GLU A 128 -7.08 -4.45 36.54
C GLU A 128 -7.72 -3.51 35.53
N THR A 129 -6.94 -3.04 34.55
CA THR A 129 -7.46 -2.18 33.48
C THR A 129 -8.55 -2.89 32.67
N GLU A 130 -8.33 -4.15 32.30
CA GLU A 130 -9.30 -5.00 31.61
C GLU A 130 -10.59 -5.12 32.42
N ASN A 131 -10.50 -5.52 33.69
CA ASN A 131 -11.65 -5.68 34.56
C ASN A 131 -12.48 -4.40 34.70
N TYR A 132 -11.83 -3.25 34.91
CA TYR A 132 -12.55 -1.98 35.01
C TYR A 132 -13.25 -1.61 33.72
N LEU A 133 -12.64 -1.85 32.56
CA LEU A 133 -13.26 -1.59 31.27
C LEU A 133 -14.45 -2.51 31.00
N LEU A 134 -14.31 -3.81 31.29
CA LEU A 134 -15.40 -4.77 31.10
C LEU A 134 -16.59 -4.42 32.02
N CYS A 135 -16.36 -4.13 33.30
CA CYS A 135 -17.42 -3.69 34.22
C CYS A 135 -18.07 -2.38 33.77
N PHE A 136 -17.28 -1.37 33.39
CA PHE A 136 -17.77 -0.10 32.88
C PHE A 136 -18.74 -0.26 31.71
N PHE A 137 -18.37 -1.06 30.71
CA PHE A 137 -19.23 -1.29 29.55
C PHE A 137 -20.40 -2.23 29.89
N SER A 138 -20.23 -3.18 30.80
CA SER A 138 -21.33 -4.04 31.26
C SER A 138 -22.43 -3.22 31.93
N ASP A 139 -22.08 -2.27 32.78
CA ASP A 139 -23.07 -1.39 33.43
C ASP A 139 -23.82 -0.55 32.40
N ILE A 140 -23.15 -0.07 31.35
CA ILE A 140 -23.78 0.68 30.24
C ILE A 140 -24.74 -0.22 29.47
N VAL A 141 -24.31 -1.42 29.08
CA VAL A 141 -25.12 -2.40 28.34
C VAL A 141 -26.35 -2.82 29.17
N SER A 142 -26.22 -2.95 30.51
CA SER A 142 -27.33 -3.26 31.40
C SER A 142 -28.48 -2.27 31.35
N LYS A 143 -28.24 -1.05 30.88
CA LYS A 143 -29.23 0.01 30.65
C LYS A 143 -29.78 0.05 29.23
N ASP A 144 -29.54 -0.99 28.43
CA ASP A 144 -29.89 -1.06 27.01
C ASP A 144 -29.24 0.08 26.17
N ILE A 145 -28.07 0.55 26.58
CA ILE A 145 -27.29 1.55 25.87
C ILE A 145 -26.21 0.83 25.06
N ARG A 146 -26.16 1.09 23.77
CA ARG A 146 -25.14 0.58 22.86
C ARG A 146 -24.11 1.66 22.56
N VAL A 147 -22.83 1.29 22.60
CA VAL A 147 -21.73 2.21 22.30
C VAL A 147 -21.09 1.84 20.96
N ILE A 148 -20.92 2.82 20.08
CA ILE A 148 -20.16 2.71 18.83
C ILE A 148 -18.94 3.62 18.93
N VAL A 149 -17.76 3.05 18.79
CA VAL A 149 -16.48 3.76 18.84
C VAL A 149 -15.93 3.93 17.43
N CYS A 150 -15.87 5.16 16.95
CA CYS A 150 -15.28 5.54 15.68
C CYS A 150 -13.77 5.75 15.86
N LEU A 151 -12.97 4.80 15.35
CA LEU A 151 -11.51 4.77 15.44
C LEU A 151 -10.90 5.32 14.15
N ASP A 152 -10.54 6.59 14.13
CA ASP A 152 -9.88 7.19 12.99
C ASP A 152 -8.37 6.92 13.01
N GLU A 153 -7.77 6.84 11.83
CA GLU A 153 -6.34 6.59 11.64
C GLU A 153 -5.83 5.30 12.34
N PHE A 154 -6.58 4.21 12.20
CA PHE A 154 -6.28 2.92 12.85
C PHE A 154 -4.91 2.32 12.46
N ASP A 155 -4.28 2.78 11.39
CA ASP A 155 -2.89 2.45 11.04
C ASP A 155 -1.90 2.71 12.19
N ASN A 156 -2.24 3.61 13.12
CA ASN A 156 -1.42 3.92 14.29
C ASN A 156 -1.62 2.91 15.43
N ALA A 157 -2.60 2.02 15.37
CA ALA A 157 -2.88 1.01 16.39
C ALA A 157 -1.64 0.16 16.71
N LYS A 158 -0.83 -0.17 15.68
CA LYS A 158 0.44 -0.91 15.85
C LYS A 158 1.48 -0.23 16.76
N LYS A 159 1.35 1.07 17.01
CA LYS A 159 2.22 1.85 17.92
C LYS A 159 1.64 1.95 19.32
N VAL A 160 0.35 1.71 19.44
CA VAL A 160 -0.42 1.90 20.69
C VAL A 160 -0.69 0.55 21.35
N PHE A 161 -1.05 -0.47 20.57
CA PHE A 161 -1.52 -1.77 21.05
C PHE A 161 -0.53 -2.89 20.74
N ASP A 162 -0.38 -3.79 21.69
CA ASP A 162 0.21 -5.11 21.52
C ASP A 162 -0.90 -6.19 21.46
N GLU A 163 -0.53 -7.47 21.46
CA GLU A 163 -1.44 -8.61 21.32
C GLU A 163 -2.54 -8.62 22.37
N VAL A 164 -2.21 -8.42 23.65
CA VAL A 164 -3.20 -8.50 24.75
C VAL A 164 -4.23 -7.38 24.64
N HIS A 165 -3.84 -6.20 24.14
CA HIS A 165 -4.76 -5.09 23.91
C HIS A 165 -5.71 -5.35 22.74
N TYR A 166 -5.26 -6.01 21.67
CA TYR A 166 -6.15 -6.45 20.60
C TYR A 166 -7.12 -7.53 21.09
N GLN A 167 -6.68 -8.44 21.98
CA GLN A 167 -7.57 -9.41 22.62
C GLN A 167 -8.66 -8.71 23.43
N LEU A 168 -8.32 -7.69 24.21
CA LEU A 168 -9.29 -6.91 24.97
C LEU A 168 -10.30 -6.19 24.05
N LEU A 169 -9.83 -5.55 22.95
CA LEU A 169 -10.73 -4.92 21.97
C LEU A 169 -11.65 -5.97 21.32
N ARG A 170 -11.16 -7.18 21.07
CA ARG A 170 -11.99 -8.28 20.58
C ARG A 170 -13.03 -8.68 21.61
N THR A 171 -12.66 -8.89 22.87
CA THR A 171 -13.58 -9.21 23.98
C THR A 171 -14.69 -8.18 24.05
N LEU A 172 -14.35 -6.89 24.08
CA LEU A 172 -15.30 -5.78 24.08
C LEU A 172 -16.24 -5.75 22.86
N SER A 173 -15.81 -6.29 21.71
CA SER A 173 -16.62 -6.27 20.49
C SER A 173 -17.45 -7.53 20.25
N TYR A 174 -17.17 -8.60 21.00
CA TYR A 174 -17.75 -9.91 20.73
C TYR A 174 -18.67 -10.42 21.84
N GLU A 175 -18.32 -10.20 23.09
CA GLU A 175 -19.08 -10.74 24.24
C GLU A 175 -20.31 -9.88 24.55
N PRO A 176 -21.51 -10.48 24.64
CA PRO A 176 -22.78 -9.73 24.73
C PRO A 176 -22.89 -8.82 25.95
N ASP A 177 -22.33 -9.23 27.08
CA ASP A 177 -22.54 -8.56 28.38
C ASP A 177 -21.92 -7.14 28.46
N HIS A 178 -20.93 -6.85 27.60
CA HIS A 178 -20.23 -5.56 27.56
C HIS A 178 -19.92 -5.11 26.14
N LYS A 179 -20.68 -5.63 25.17
CA LYS A 179 -20.43 -5.45 23.75
C LYS A 179 -20.54 -4.00 23.29
N ILE A 180 -19.45 -3.52 22.67
CA ILE A 180 -19.39 -2.25 21.95
C ILE A 180 -19.08 -2.50 20.45
N GLY A 181 -19.53 -1.59 19.59
CA GLY A 181 -19.23 -1.65 18.16
C GLY A 181 -18.04 -0.77 17.80
N PHE A 182 -17.20 -1.24 16.87
CA PHE A 182 -16.11 -0.45 16.32
C PHE A 182 -16.35 -0.15 14.84
N ILE A 183 -16.10 1.09 14.46
CA ILE A 183 -15.91 1.46 13.05
C ILE A 183 -14.53 2.10 12.92
N ALA A 184 -13.66 1.53 12.07
CA ALA A 184 -12.29 1.97 11.94
C ALA A 184 -12.01 2.51 10.53
N THR A 185 -11.17 3.54 10.42
CA THR A 185 -10.60 3.96 9.14
C THR A 185 -9.11 3.69 9.11
N SER A 186 -8.64 3.13 8.00
CA SER A 186 -7.23 2.80 7.82
C SER A 186 -6.82 2.83 6.35
N ARG A 187 -5.52 2.79 6.10
CA ARG A 187 -4.96 2.56 4.78
C ARG A 187 -4.85 1.07 4.48
N ARG A 188 -4.54 0.27 5.51
CA ARG A 188 -4.39 -1.18 5.44
C ARG A 188 -5.59 -1.88 6.05
N SER A 189 -5.76 -3.16 5.73
CA SER A 189 -6.76 -3.96 6.44
C SER A 189 -6.44 -4.06 7.93
N ILE A 190 -7.48 -4.25 8.75
CA ILE A 190 -7.28 -4.49 10.20
C ILE A 190 -6.40 -5.72 10.43
N TYR A 191 -6.55 -6.76 9.58
CA TYR A 191 -5.73 -7.97 9.59
C TYR A 191 -4.23 -7.67 9.50
N ASP A 192 -3.83 -6.80 8.57
CA ASP A 192 -2.41 -6.48 8.38
C ASP A 192 -1.85 -5.65 9.52
N ILE A 193 -2.66 -4.70 10.02
CA ILE A 193 -2.29 -3.85 11.14
C ILE A 193 -2.06 -4.71 12.39
N GLU A 194 -2.96 -5.67 12.65
CA GLU A 194 -2.88 -6.57 13.79
C GLU A 194 -1.66 -7.51 13.71
N ARG A 195 -1.37 -8.08 12.54
CA ARG A 195 -0.21 -8.97 12.33
C ARG A 195 1.13 -8.31 12.63
N TYR A 196 1.25 -7.00 12.42
CA TYR A 196 2.47 -6.27 12.78
C TYR A 196 2.69 -6.14 14.29
N SER A 197 1.65 -6.38 15.11
CA SER A 197 1.71 -6.18 16.59
C SER A 197 1.83 -7.49 17.35
N GLY A 198 1.82 -8.63 16.68
CA GLY A 198 1.83 -9.97 17.29
C GLY A 198 0.84 -10.90 16.58
N GLN A 199 0.81 -12.18 16.94
CA GLN A 199 -0.08 -13.15 16.30
C GLN A 199 -1.19 -13.57 17.29
N GLY A 200 -2.46 -13.59 16.80
CA GLY A 200 -3.45 -14.49 17.39
C GLY A 200 -4.69 -13.90 18.02
N SER A 201 -4.89 -12.58 18.13
CA SER A 201 -6.10 -12.05 18.77
C SER A 201 -7.39 -12.28 17.94
N ASN A 202 -7.27 -12.42 16.60
CA ASN A 202 -8.40 -12.50 15.66
C ASN A 202 -9.41 -11.34 15.79
N PHE A 203 -8.99 -10.18 16.26
CA PHE A 203 -9.83 -8.98 16.32
C PHE A 203 -10.33 -8.60 14.94
N PHE A 204 -9.45 -8.69 13.91
CA PHE A 204 -9.79 -8.44 12.52
C PHE A 204 -10.99 -9.26 12.02
N GLY A 205 -11.16 -10.50 12.51
CA GLY A 205 -12.26 -11.39 12.12
C GLY A 205 -13.65 -10.90 12.53
N THR A 206 -13.73 -9.88 13.39
CA THR A 206 -14.99 -9.25 13.79
C THR A 206 -15.45 -8.14 12.84
N PHE A 207 -14.60 -7.72 11.88
CA PHE A 207 -14.84 -6.60 10.98
C PHE A 207 -15.37 -7.03 9.62
N GLU A 208 -16.39 -6.31 9.16
CA GLU A 208 -16.74 -6.24 7.73
C GLU A 208 -15.89 -5.14 7.08
N ASN A 209 -15.24 -5.46 5.96
CA ASN A 209 -14.32 -4.55 5.30
C ASN A 209 -14.98 -3.84 4.11
N LEU A 210 -14.94 -2.52 4.10
CA LEU A 210 -15.32 -1.67 2.98
C LEU A 210 -14.06 -1.05 2.36
N ARG A 211 -13.88 -1.32 1.08
CA ARG A 211 -12.83 -0.68 0.28
C ARG A 211 -13.39 0.58 -0.34
N LEU A 212 -12.82 1.73 -0.01
CA LEU A 212 -13.27 3.02 -0.51
C LEU A 212 -12.36 3.47 -1.67
N GLY A 213 -12.88 3.32 -2.89
CA GLY A 213 -12.23 3.75 -4.13
C GLY A 213 -12.59 5.19 -4.53
N VAL A 214 -12.25 5.56 -5.76
CA VAL A 214 -12.66 6.82 -6.38
C VAL A 214 -14.19 6.90 -6.52
N PHE A 215 -14.73 8.08 -6.78
CA PHE A 215 -16.14 8.26 -7.04
C PHE A 215 -16.60 7.55 -8.32
N THR A 216 -17.84 7.14 -8.35
CA THR A 216 -18.52 6.80 -9.60
C THR A 216 -18.67 8.05 -10.47
N ASP A 217 -18.95 7.87 -11.75
CA ASP A 217 -19.20 9.02 -12.64
C ASP A 217 -20.36 9.88 -12.19
N LEU A 218 -21.41 9.29 -11.62
CA LEU A 218 -22.57 10.02 -11.09
C LEU A 218 -22.20 10.87 -9.88
N GLU A 219 -21.44 10.33 -8.95
CA GLU A 219 -20.96 11.08 -7.77
C GLU A 219 -20.01 12.21 -8.16
N ALA A 220 -19.09 11.97 -9.11
CA ALA A 220 -18.20 13.01 -9.62
C ALA A 220 -18.96 14.14 -10.30
N LEU A 221 -20.05 13.82 -11.04
CA LEU A 221 -20.92 14.82 -11.67
C LEU A 221 -21.58 15.76 -10.67
N GLU A 222 -21.87 15.29 -9.46
CA GLU A 222 -22.42 16.16 -8.41
C GLU A 222 -21.44 17.25 -7.99
N LEU A 223 -20.14 16.96 -7.92
CA LEU A 223 -19.09 17.96 -7.68
C LEU A 223 -19.04 19.00 -8.80
N PHE A 224 -19.12 18.57 -10.06
CA PHE A 224 -19.14 19.50 -11.20
C PHE A 224 -20.39 20.40 -11.21
N LYS A 225 -21.53 19.88 -10.82
CA LYS A 225 -22.75 20.69 -10.64
C LYS A 225 -22.57 21.77 -9.57
N MET A 226 -21.87 21.49 -8.48
CA MET A 226 -21.54 22.50 -7.45
C MET A 226 -20.65 23.61 -8.01
N ALA A 227 -19.75 23.29 -8.95
CA ALA A 227 -18.96 24.28 -9.66
C ALA A 227 -19.73 25.06 -10.73
N LYS A 228 -21.03 24.74 -10.94
CA LYS A 228 -21.90 25.35 -11.95
C LYS A 228 -21.36 25.27 -13.39
N ASN A 229 -20.54 24.26 -13.67
CA ASN A 229 -19.99 24.02 -15.00
C ASN A 229 -20.16 22.54 -15.37
N ASN A 230 -20.99 22.29 -16.38
CA ASN A 230 -21.30 20.95 -16.91
C ASN A 230 -20.78 20.76 -18.34
N ASP A 231 -19.87 21.62 -18.81
CA ASP A 231 -19.26 21.45 -20.13
C ASP A 231 -18.50 20.12 -20.21
N PRO A 232 -18.77 19.27 -21.21
CA PRO A 232 -18.08 17.98 -21.35
C PRO A 232 -16.56 18.12 -21.50
N ILE A 233 -16.06 19.18 -22.15
CA ILE A 233 -14.62 19.43 -22.31
C ILE A 233 -14.01 19.75 -20.95
N PHE A 234 -14.64 20.63 -20.19
CA PHE A 234 -14.24 20.99 -18.84
C PHE A 234 -14.16 19.74 -17.94
N ILE A 235 -15.21 18.91 -17.95
CA ILE A 235 -15.27 17.68 -17.16
C ILE A 235 -14.18 16.69 -17.58
N SER A 236 -13.97 16.49 -18.90
CA SER A 236 -12.96 15.54 -19.40
C SER A 236 -11.55 15.97 -19.06
N SER A 237 -11.24 17.27 -19.15
CA SER A 237 -9.95 17.82 -18.75
C SER A 237 -9.66 17.53 -17.25
N ILE A 238 -10.62 17.78 -16.35
CA ILE A 238 -10.44 17.50 -14.94
C ILE A 238 -10.32 16.00 -14.67
N LYS A 239 -11.13 15.16 -15.32
CA LYS A 239 -11.10 13.70 -15.18
C LYS A 239 -9.77 13.10 -15.61
N TYR A 240 -9.14 13.63 -16.66
CA TYR A 240 -7.81 13.19 -17.09
C TYR A 240 -6.81 13.22 -15.91
N PHE A 241 -6.82 14.30 -15.12
CA PHE A 241 -5.89 14.50 -14.01
C PHE A 241 -6.34 13.82 -12.71
N SER A 242 -7.63 13.80 -12.44
CA SER A 242 -8.19 13.37 -11.16
C SER A 242 -8.72 11.93 -11.14
N GLY A 243 -9.13 11.38 -12.28
CA GLY A 243 -9.74 10.04 -12.38
C GLY A 243 -10.90 9.83 -11.40
N ASN A 244 -11.76 10.80 -11.22
CA ASN A 244 -12.85 10.79 -10.24
C ASN A 244 -12.39 10.73 -8.76
N HIS A 245 -11.12 11.01 -8.46
CA HIS A 245 -10.64 11.06 -7.08
C HIS A 245 -11.20 12.31 -6.37
N PRO A 246 -11.99 12.17 -5.28
CA PRO A 246 -12.74 13.29 -4.69
C PRO A 246 -11.85 14.47 -4.28
N TYR A 247 -10.70 14.20 -3.68
CA TYR A 247 -9.75 15.23 -3.27
C TYR A 247 -9.16 15.98 -4.46
N LEU A 248 -8.76 15.27 -5.52
CA LEU A 248 -8.15 15.89 -6.70
C LEU A 248 -9.16 16.74 -7.46
N ILE A 249 -10.41 16.25 -7.64
CA ILE A 249 -11.49 17.04 -8.23
C ILE A 249 -11.72 18.30 -7.41
N SER A 250 -11.91 18.17 -6.10
CA SER A 250 -12.20 19.31 -5.21
C SER A 250 -11.06 20.34 -5.20
N MET A 251 -9.81 19.91 -5.26
CA MET A 251 -8.63 20.77 -5.32
C MET A 251 -8.61 21.60 -6.62
N ILE A 252 -8.87 20.94 -7.76
CA ILE A 252 -8.91 21.62 -9.08
C ILE A 252 -10.09 22.60 -9.11
N LEU A 253 -11.27 22.16 -8.66
CA LEU A 253 -12.47 22.99 -8.65
C LEU A 253 -12.37 24.16 -7.67
N TYR A 254 -11.69 23.97 -6.53
CA TYR A 254 -11.38 25.08 -5.62
C TYR A 254 -10.59 26.18 -6.34
N LYS A 255 -9.50 25.82 -7.02
CA LYS A 255 -8.67 26.77 -7.76
C LYS A 255 -9.43 27.40 -8.93
N TYR A 256 -10.28 26.64 -9.62
CA TYR A 256 -11.13 27.14 -10.70
C TYR A 256 -12.08 28.25 -10.24
N LEU A 257 -12.65 28.13 -9.03
CA LEU A 257 -13.60 29.10 -8.48
C LEU A 257 -12.94 30.27 -7.73
N LEU A 258 -11.61 30.38 -7.71
CA LEU A 258 -10.95 31.56 -7.15
C LEU A 258 -11.16 32.76 -8.06
N GLU A 259 -11.42 33.93 -7.45
CA GLU A 259 -11.68 35.19 -8.19
C GLU A 259 -10.52 35.57 -9.11
N GLU A 260 -9.29 35.32 -8.70
CA GLU A 260 -8.07 35.56 -9.49
C GLU A 260 -7.97 34.68 -10.75
N ASN A 261 -8.75 33.62 -10.85
CA ASN A 261 -8.74 32.67 -11.95
C ASN A 261 -9.97 32.79 -12.85
N LYS A 262 -10.83 33.78 -12.63
CA LYS A 262 -12.13 33.93 -13.32
C LYS A 262 -12.03 34.00 -14.84
N ASP A 263 -10.96 34.60 -15.35
CA ASP A 263 -10.71 34.77 -16.79
C ASP A 263 -9.74 33.72 -17.37
N LYS A 264 -9.21 32.80 -16.53
CA LYS A 264 -8.29 31.74 -16.97
C LYS A 264 -9.05 30.57 -17.61
N LYS A 265 -8.44 29.98 -18.64
CA LYS A 265 -8.90 28.69 -19.15
C LYS A 265 -8.63 27.57 -18.16
N ILE A 266 -9.44 26.51 -18.21
CA ILE A 266 -9.29 25.35 -17.32
C ILE A 266 -7.89 24.71 -17.45
N ASP A 267 -7.34 24.65 -18.63
CA ASP A 267 -6.01 24.07 -18.88
C ASP A 267 -4.88 24.84 -18.19
N ASP A 268 -4.99 26.18 -18.11
CA ASP A 268 -4.04 27.02 -17.38
C ASP A 268 -4.11 26.74 -15.86
N ILE A 269 -5.34 26.64 -15.34
CA ILE A 269 -5.57 26.33 -13.92
C ILE A 269 -5.05 24.94 -13.57
N ILE A 270 -5.27 23.96 -14.44
CA ILE A 270 -4.76 22.61 -14.28
C ILE A 270 -3.23 22.61 -14.31
N ASN A 271 -2.60 23.33 -15.24
CA ASN A 271 -1.15 23.45 -15.30
C ASN A 271 -0.57 24.05 -14.01
N ASP A 272 -1.21 25.09 -13.45
CA ASP A 272 -0.84 25.65 -12.14
C ASP A 272 -1.04 24.65 -10.98
N THR A 273 -1.85 23.61 -11.18
CA THR A 273 -2.19 22.61 -10.16
C THR A 273 -1.34 21.33 -10.28
N LYS A 274 -0.71 21.08 -11.43
CA LYS A 274 0.06 19.85 -11.70
C LYS A 274 1.08 19.51 -10.63
N SER A 275 1.81 20.50 -10.12
CA SER A 275 2.81 20.25 -9.07
C SER A 275 2.20 19.73 -7.77
N ASP A 276 0.99 20.16 -7.42
CA ASP A 276 0.30 19.70 -6.21
C ASP A 276 -0.27 18.28 -6.41
N ILE A 277 -0.72 17.95 -7.62
CA ILE A 277 -1.16 16.61 -7.99
C ILE A 277 0.03 15.63 -7.95
N LEU A 278 1.17 16.02 -8.52
CA LEU A 278 2.39 15.19 -8.50
C LEU A 278 2.89 14.97 -7.07
N LYS A 279 2.88 15.98 -6.20
CA LYS A 279 3.19 15.80 -4.78
C LYS A 279 2.26 14.78 -4.10
N TYR A 280 0.97 14.80 -4.43
CA TYR A 280 0.04 13.80 -3.92
C TYR A 280 0.39 12.39 -4.40
N PHE A 281 0.81 12.23 -5.66
CA PHE A 281 1.28 10.94 -6.17
C PHE A 281 2.58 10.48 -5.49
N ASP A 282 3.52 11.40 -5.26
CA ASP A 282 4.75 11.10 -4.48
C ASP A 282 4.42 10.69 -3.04
N ASP A 283 3.44 11.32 -2.39
CA ASP A 283 2.95 10.91 -1.07
C ASP A 283 2.37 9.48 -1.08
N ILE A 284 1.66 9.09 -2.14
CA ILE A 284 1.16 7.72 -2.33
C ILE A 284 2.35 6.76 -2.47
N PHE A 285 3.32 7.05 -3.33
CA PHE A 285 4.50 6.23 -3.54
C PHE A 285 5.31 6.04 -2.24
N TYR A 286 5.52 7.11 -1.49
CA TYR A 286 6.18 7.04 -0.18
C TYR A 286 5.47 6.10 0.81
N VAL A 287 4.14 6.05 0.77
CA VAL A 287 3.36 5.10 1.58
C VAL A 287 3.57 3.67 1.08
N LEU A 288 3.55 3.46 -0.24
CA LEU A 288 3.75 2.15 -0.85
C LEU A 288 5.16 1.61 -0.60
N GLU A 289 6.18 2.46 -0.70
CA GLU A 289 7.57 2.12 -0.39
C GLU A 289 7.72 1.59 1.05
N LYS A 290 7.09 2.24 2.02
CA LYS A 290 7.05 1.75 3.40
C LYS A 290 6.34 0.40 3.58
N ASP A 291 5.48 0.06 2.66
CA ASP A 291 4.70 -1.17 2.64
C ASP A 291 5.34 -2.23 1.72
N ASN A 292 6.48 -1.93 1.06
CA ASN A 292 7.15 -2.73 0.04
C ASN A 292 6.22 -3.11 -1.14
N LEU A 293 5.38 -2.15 -1.55
CA LEU A 293 4.38 -2.31 -2.61
C LEU A 293 4.66 -1.44 -3.84
N ASP A 294 5.62 -0.53 -3.79
CA ASP A 294 5.98 0.38 -4.87
C ASP A 294 6.47 -0.37 -6.12
N ASP A 295 7.42 -1.28 -5.97
CA ASP A 295 7.88 -2.16 -7.06
C ASP A 295 6.73 -3.05 -7.59
N LYS A 296 5.88 -3.56 -6.70
CA LYS A 296 4.73 -4.40 -7.08
C LYS A 296 3.67 -3.61 -7.85
N LEU A 297 3.44 -2.35 -7.49
CA LEU A 297 2.57 -1.45 -8.26
C LEU A 297 3.07 -1.31 -9.70
N ILE A 298 4.37 -1.05 -9.87
CA ILE A 298 4.98 -0.89 -11.19
C ILE A 298 4.93 -2.19 -11.98
N ARG A 299 5.17 -3.35 -11.35
CA ARG A 299 5.04 -4.67 -12.00
C ARG A 299 3.62 -4.93 -12.50
N VAL A 300 2.62 -4.74 -11.64
CA VAL A 300 1.20 -4.91 -12.01
C VAL A 300 0.83 -3.97 -13.16
N TYR A 301 1.27 -2.71 -13.11
CA TYR A 301 1.03 -1.75 -14.19
C TYR A 301 1.62 -2.21 -15.52
N SER A 302 2.80 -2.82 -15.49
CA SER A 302 3.50 -3.31 -16.69
C SER A 302 3.03 -4.70 -17.16
N GLY A 303 2.04 -5.31 -16.49
CA GLY A 303 1.56 -6.65 -16.80
C GLY A 303 2.50 -7.78 -16.34
N ILE A 304 3.48 -7.47 -15.51
CA ILE A 304 4.44 -8.44 -14.95
C ILE A 304 3.91 -8.89 -13.59
N TYR A 305 3.41 -10.11 -13.52
CA TYR A 305 2.82 -10.65 -12.28
C TYR A 305 3.79 -11.56 -11.49
N GLU A 306 4.97 -11.85 -12.04
CA GLU A 306 5.99 -12.63 -11.33
C GLU A 306 6.49 -11.86 -10.08
N GLY A 307 6.54 -12.55 -8.94
CA GLY A 307 6.89 -11.94 -7.65
C GLY A 307 5.81 -11.03 -7.04
N VAL A 308 4.61 -10.97 -7.64
CA VAL A 308 3.45 -10.26 -7.11
C VAL A 308 2.41 -11.27 -6.64
N SER A 309 2.26 -11.41 -5.33
CA SER A 309 1.27 -12.33 -4.78
C SER A 309 -0.17 -11.84 -5.05
N GLN A 310 -1.14 -12.76 -4.99
CA GLN A 310 -2.56 -12.37 -5.06
C GLN A 310 -2.92 -11.35 -3.97
N SER A 311 -2.36 -11.50 -2.79
CA SER A 311 -2.53 -10.55 -1.68
C SER A 311 -2.03 -9.15 -2.06
N ASP A 312 -0.86 -9.02 -2.72
CA ASP A 312 -0.33 -7.73 -3.16
C ASP A 312 -1.25 -7.06 -4.20
N GLN A 313 -1.77 -7.84 -5.16
CA GLN A 313 -2.73 -7.32 -6.14
C GLN A 313 -4.01 -6.83 -5.47
N GLU A 314 -4.53 -7.59 -4.50
CA GLU A 314 -5.68 -7.17 -3.70
C GLU A 314 -5.39 -5.90 -2.90
N TYR A 315 -4.18 -5.75 -2.37
CA TYR A 315 -3.77 -4.51 -1.71
C TYR A 315 -3.80 -3.31 -2.65
N LEU A 316 -3.19 -3.43 -3.83
CA LEU A 316 -3.15 -2.34 -4.81
C LEU A 316 -4.55 -1.96 -5.30
N LEU A 317 -5.44 -2.94 -5.45
CA LEU A 317 -6.86 -2.71 -5.72
C LEU A 317 -7.57 -2.04 -4.54
N ASN A 318 -7.27 -2.46 -3.31
CA ASN A 318 -7.86 -1.92 -2.09
C ASN A 318 -7.46 -0.47 -1.85
N TYR A 319 -6.23 -0.11 -2.23
CA TYR A 319 -5.78 1.28 -2.24
C TYR A 319 -6.53 2.14 -3.27
N GLY A 320 -7.24 1.51 -4.24
CA GLY A 320 -7.93 2.24 -5.30
C GLY A 320 -6.98 2.88 -6.31
N LEU A 321 -5.75 2.36 -6.44
CA LEU A 321 -4.77 2.83 -7.42
C LEU A 321 -5.09 2.34 -8.82
N PHE A 322 -5.74 1.17 -8.89
CA PHE A 322 -6.27 0.61 -10.10
C PHE A 322 -7.80 0.53 -10.03
N ILE A 323 -8.42 0.69 -11.18
CA ILE A 323 -9.82 0.40 -11.43
C ILE A 323 -9.90 -0.79 -12.38
N GLN A 324 -10.90 -1.64 -12.21
CA GLN A 324 -11.15 -2.74 -13.15
C GLN A 324 -12.07 -2.27 -14.27
N ASN A 325 -11.65 -2.45 -15.53
CA ASN A 325 -12.52 -2.23 -16.66
C ASN A 325 -13.52 -3.40 -16.86
N SER A 326 -14.41 -3.28 -17.83
CA SER A 326 -15.41 -4.33 -18.15
C SER A 326 -14.79 -5.67 -18.56
N LYS A 327 -13.53 -5.70 -18.98
CA LYS A 327 -12.76 -6.90 -19.34
C LYS A 327 -11.95 -7.45 -18.16
N LYS A 328 -12.08 -6.86 -16.98
CA LYS A 328 -11.30 -7.16 -15.76
C LYS A 328 -9.82 -6.76 -15.84
N ASP A 329 -9.41 -5.99 -16.84
CA ASP A 329 -8.05 -5.44 -16.86
C ASP A 329 -7.91 -4.35 -15.80
N LEU A 330 -6.73 -4.28 -15.20
CA LEU A 330 -6.39 -3.25 -14.21
C LEU A 330 -5.89 -2.00 -14.93
N MET A 331 -6.55 -0.88 -14.70
CA MET A 331 -6.17 0.42 -15.24
C MET A 331 -5.88 1.39 -14.10
N PRO A 332 -4.87 2.26 -14.22
CA PRO A 332 -4.65 3.35 -13.27
C PRO A 332 -5.92 4.19 -13.09
N PHE A 333 -6.14 4.70 -11.89
CA PHE A 333 -7.38 5.45 -11.57
C PHE A 333 -7.55 6.76 -12.35
N SER A 334 -6.46 7.33 -12.91
CA SER A 334 -6.50 8.49 -13.81
C SER A 334 -5.43 8.38 -14.89
N SER A 335 -5.66 9.01 -16.05
CA SER A 335 -4.68 9.05 -17.14
C SER A 335 -3.39 9.79 -16.74
N PHE A 336 -3.49 10.84 -15.93
CA PHE A 336 -2.30 11.54 -15.45
C PHE A 336 -1.51 10.72 -14.41
N PHE A 337 -2.18 9.86 -13.63
CA PHE A 337 -1.48 8.88 -12.79
C PHE A 337 -0.80 7.81 -13.65
N GLU A 338 -1.40 7.41 -14.76
CA GLU A 338 -0.76 6.55 -15.76
C GLU A 338 0.50 7.19 -16.34
N ASP A 339 0.46 8.46 -16.73
CA ASP A 339 1.66 9.21 -17.18
C ASP A 339 2.74 9.23 -16.09
N TYR A 340 2.36 9.44 -14.82
CA TYR A 340 3.27 9.40 -13.69
C TYR A 340 3.90 8.01 -13.51
N LEU A 341 3.11 6.95 -13.62
CA LEU A 341 3.62 5.57 -13.58
C LEU A 341 4.58 5.28 -14.73
N ASN A 342 4.27 5.76 -15.94
CA ASN A 342 5.17 5.64 -17.09
C ASN A 342 6.53 6.27 -16.85
N VAL A 343 6.59 7.44 -16.20
CA VAL A 343 7.86 8.07 -15.82
C VAL A 343 8.58 7.21 -14.78
N LYS A 344 7.88 6.80 -13.71
CA LYS A 344 8.46 5.91 -12.68
C LYS A 344 8.92 4.57 -13.27
N TRP A 345 8.18 4.02 -14.22
CA TRP A 345 8.56 2.82 -14.97
C TRP A 345 9.84 3.01 -15.77
N ARG A 346 10.00 4.13 -16.47
CA ARG A 346 11.23 4.46 -17.20
C ARG A 346 12.43 4.58 -16.29
N ASP A 347 12.23 5.08 -15.07
CA ASP A 347 13.30 5.21 -14.07
C ASP A 347 13.64 3.88 -13.36
N SER A 348 12.71 2.91 -13.34
CA SER A 348 12.82 1.66 -12.58
C SER A 348 13.03 0.37 -13.39
N PRO A 349 12.90 0.29 -14.74
CA PRO A 349 12.79 -0.98 -15.47
C PRO A 349 13.95 -1.93 -15.22
N PHE A 350 15.16 -1.40 -15.13
CA PHE A 350 16.33 -2.19 -14.89
C PHE A 350 16.34 -2.85 -13.51
N LYS A 351 15.93 -2.16 -12.47
CA LYS A 351 15.84 -2.71 -11.10
C LYS A 351 14.88 -3.89 -11.00
N ILE A 352 13.83 -3.87 -11.81
CA ILE A 352 12.79 -4.90 -11.81
C ILE A 352 13.18 -6.05 -12.73
N LEU A 353 13.61 -5.75 -13.95
CA LEU A 353 13.91 -6.75 -14.99
C LEU A 353 15.26 -7.41 -14.80
N TRP A 354 16.27 -6.69 -14.30
CA TRP A 354 17.62 -7.25 -14.17
C TRP A 354 17.70 -8.47 -13.24
N PRO A 355 17.13 -8.48 -12.03
CA PRO A 355 17.18 -9.68 -11.18
C PRO A 355 16.54 -10.92 -11.82
N GLU A 356 15.56 -10.71 -12.69
CA GLU A 356 14.88 -11.76 -13.43
C GLU A 356 15.74 -12.24 -14.62
N ALA A 357 16.27 -11.31 -15.41
CA ALA A 357 17.22 -11.60 -16.47
C ALA A 357 18.49 -12.27 -15.92
N GLU A 358 18.99 -11.84 -14.76
CA GLU A 358 20.14 -12.45 -14.11
C GLU A 358 19.88 -13.89 -13.67
N ARG A 359 18.70 -14.18 -13.11
CA ARG A 359 18.28 -15.56 -12.79
C ARG A 359 18.15 -16.41 -14.05
N ALA A 360 17.58 -15.86 -15.12
CA ALA A 360 17.46 -16.53 -16.40
C ALA A 360 18.84 -16.86 -17.00
N LEU A 361 19.78 -15.92 -16.96
CA LEU A 361 21.16 -16.15 -17.39
C LEU A 361 21.86 -17.22 -16.55
N LYS A 362 21.73 -17.18 -15.23
CA LYS A 362 22.35 -18.21 -14.37
C LYS A 362 21.76 -19.59 -14.61
N LYS A 363 20.44 -19.68 -14.83
CA LYS A 363 19.76 -20.93 -15.14
C LYS A 363 20.26 -21.53 -16.46
N ILE A 364 20.34 -20.72 -17.53
CA ILE A 364 20.78 -21.20 -18.84
C ILE A 364 22.29 -21.52 -18.87
N ILE A 365 23.12 -20.81 -18.07
CA ILE A 365 24.51 -21.14 -17.90
C ILE A 365 24.67 -22.48 -17.15
N SER A 366 23.87 -22.71 -16.11
CA SER A 366 23.87 -24.00 -15.41
C SER A 366 23.52 -25.15 -16.36
N GLU A 367 22.48 -24.99 -17.18
CA GLU A 367 22.10 -25.98 -18.18
C GLU A 367 23.23 -26.28 -19.17
N CYS A 368 23.86 -25.22 -19.69
CA CYS A 368 25.00 -25.35 -20.62
C CYS A 368 26.16 -26.16 -20.02
N VAL A 369 26.60 -25.82 -18.80
CA VAL A 369 27.73 -26.53 -18.19
C VAL A 369 27.38 -27.95 -17.79
N ASP A 370 26.14 -28.21 -17.38
CA ASP A 370 25.65 -29.55 -17.05
C ASP A 370 25.56 -30.42 -18.33
N GLU A 371 25.14 -29.85 -19.48
CA GLU A 371 25.06 -30.57 -20.76
C GLU A 371 26.44 -30.89 -21.36
N ILE A 372 27.37 -29.92 -21.31
CA ILE A 372 28.70 -30.07 -21.95
C ILE A 372 29.67 -30.89 -21.09
N TYR A 373 29.67 -30.67 -19.76
CA TYR A 373 30.69 -31.24 -18.85
C TYR A 373 30.15 -32.21 -17.81
N GLY A 374 28.82 -32.24 -17.59
CA GLY A 374 28.18 -33.07 -16.56
C GLY A 374 28.59 -32.67 -15.13
N ASP A 375 28.56 -33.63 -14.21
CA ASP A 375 28.79 -33.40 -12.77
C ASP A 375 30.18 -32.82 -12.43
N ASP A 376 31.20 -33.06 -13.27
CA ASP A 376 32.59 -32.62 -13.05
C ASP A 376 32.92 -31.25 -13.67
N TRP A 377 31.89 -30.49 -14.11
CA TRP A 377 32.07 -29.23 -14.82
C TRP A 377 32.96 -28.19 -14.11
N GLU A 378 32.94 -28.14 -12.76
CA GLU A 378 33.75 -27.20 -11.96
C GLU A 378 35.29 -27.44 -12.13
N GLN A 379 35.68 -28.60 -12.66
CA GLN A 379 37.06 -28.93 -12.91
C GLN A 379 37.43 -28.81 -14.40
N LEU A 380 36.51 -29.21 -15.25
CA LEU A 380 36.76 -29.32 -16.70
C LEU A 380 36.69 -27.97 -17.42
N ILE A 381 35.78 -27.09 -17.00
CA ILE A 381 35.57 -25.80 -17.67
C ILE A 381 36.76 -24.84 -17.56
N GLU A 382 37.66 -25.03 -16.56
CA GLU A 382 38.77 -24.10 -16.30
C GLU A 382 39.75 -24.06 -17.48
N ASP A 383 39.89 -25.16 -18.23
CA ASP A 383 40.78 -25.28 -19.40
C ASP A 383 40.20 -24.58 -20.64
N ASP A 384 38.86 -24.44 -20.73
CA ASP A 384 38.17 -23.86 -21.88
C ASP A 384 37.90 -22.35 -21.72
N LEU A 385 37.93 -21.84 -20.47
CA LEU A 385 37.73 -20.41 -20.23
C LEU A 385 38.93 -19.57 -20.72
N PRO A 386 38.68 -18.41 -21.33
CA PRO A 386 39.73 -17.53 -21.80
C PRO A 386 40.55 -16.97 -20.63
N ASN A 387 41.84 -16.69 -20.89
CA ASN A 387 42.75 -16.06 -19.93
C ASN A 387 42.28 -14.64 -19.58
N ILE A 388 41.71 -14.46 -18.38
CA ILE A 388 41.22 -13.17 -17.87
C ILE A 388 42.44 -12.45 -17.23
N THR A 389 42.79 -11.30 -17.78
CA THR A 389 43.92 -10.51 -17.28
C THR A 389 43.51 -9.43 -16.28
N PHE A 390 42.27 -8.99 -16.32
CA PHE A 390 41.75 -7.93 -15.45
C PHE A 390 40.22 -8.09 -15.24
N PRO A 391 39.71 -7.96 -14.01
CA PRO A 391 40.47 -7.65 -12.79
C PRO A 391 41.32 -8.86 -12.30
N PRO A 392 42.41 -8.59 -11.55
CA PRO A 392 43.35 -9.65 -11.13
C PRO A 392 42.71 -10.80 -10.35
N GLU A 393 41.62 -10.54 -9.61
CA GLU A 393 40.89 -11.55 -8.86
C GLU A 393 40.13 -12.57 -9.73
N ASP A 394 39.95 -12.30 -11.00
CA ASP A 394 39.25 -13.19 -11.94
C ASP A 394 40.24 -13.98 -12.84
N ARG A 395 41.56 -13.85 -12.64
CA ARG A 395 42.56 -14.63 -13.40
C ARG A 395 42.37 -16.14 -13.28
N GLU A 396 41.96 -16.59 -12.09
CA GLU A 396 41.58 -17.97 -11.81
C GLU A 396 40.07 -17.94 -11.44
N LEU A 397 39.21 -17.76 -12.45
CA LEU A 397 37.78 -17.46 -12.21
C LEU A 397 37.14 -18.52 -11.32
N ILE A 398 37.28 -19.79 -11.65
CA ILE A 398 36.65 -20.90 -10.89
C ILE A 398 37.12 -20.91 -9.43
N LYS A 399 38.38 -20.67 -9.18
CA LYS A 399 38.96 -20.58 -7.83
C LYS A 399 38.38 -19.39 -7.06
N SER A 400 38.24 -18.24 -7.71
CA SER A 400 37.59 -17.06 -7.16
C SER A 400 36.15 -17.34 -6.75
N LEU A 401 35.39 -18.02 -7.61
CA LEU A 401 33.98 -18.38 -7.34
C LEU A 401 33.89 -19.37 -6.15
N LYS A 402 34.78 -20.35 -6.06
CA LYS A 402 34.89 -21.30 -4.92
C LYS A 402 35.16 -20.57 -3.60
N ILE A 403 36.02 -19.56 -3.61
CA ILE A 403 36.28 -18.72 -2.42
C ILE A 403 35.03 -17.93 -2.03
N ARG A 404 34.31 -17.34 -2.98
CA ARG A 404 33.04 -16.59 -2.71
C ARG A 404 31.98 -17.50 -2.13
N ARG A 405 31.77 -18.68 -2.72
CA ARG A 405 30.83 -19.70 -2.20
C ARG A 405 31.15 -20.09 -0.76
N SER A 406 32.44 -20.26 -0.45
CA SER A 406 32.90 -20.59 0.92
C SER A 406 32.60 -19.45 1.91
N LYS A 407 32.82 -18.19 1.54
CA LYS A 407 32.49 -17.02 2.36
C LYS A 407 30.99 -16.87 2.58
N GLU A 408 30.19 -17.08 1.54
CA GLU A 408 28.74 -17.07 1.64
C GLU A 408 28.24 -18.14 2.61
N ARG A 409 28.78 -19.36 2.53
CA ARG A 409 28.47 -20.44 3.48
C ARG A 409 28.84 -20.09 4.92
N GLN A 410 29.96 -19.41 5.15
CA GLN A 410 30.34 -18.94 6.48
C GLN A 410 29.38 -17.89 7.02
N SER A 411 28.86 -17.01 6.16
CA SER A 411 27.95 -15.91 6.55
C SER A 411 26.51 -16.35 6.72
N PHE A 412 26.00 -17.23 5.85
CA PHE A 412 24.56 -17.58 5.77
C PHE A 412 24.25 -19.06 6.08
N GLY A 413 25.27 -19.88 6.30
CA GLY A 413 25.10 -21.27 6.69
C GLY A 413 24.29 -22.09 5.66
N ARG A 414 23.17 -22.69 6.10
CA ARG A 414 22.31 -23.53 5.24
C ARG A 414 21.52 -22.73 4.17
N LEU A 415 21.48 -21.42 4.29
CA LEU A 415 20.79 -20.56 3.31
C LEU A 415 21.69 -20.17 2.13
N ALA A 416 23.00 -20.42 2.21
CA ALA A 416 23.92 -20.16 1.13
C ALA A 416 23.72 -21.15 -0.04
N SER A 417 23.83 -20.65 -1.27
CA SER A 417 23.75 -21.51 -2.46
C SER A 417 24.91 -22.50 -2.53
N ASN A 418 24.61 -23.71 -2.97
CA ASN A 418 25.61 -24.74 -3.27
C ASN A 418 26.13 -24.63 -4.72
N ASN A 419 25.39 -23.97 -5.61
CA ASN A 419 25.75 -23.84 -7.01
C ASN A 419 26.81 -22.73 -7.19
N LEU A 420 27.91 -23.06 -7.88
CA LEU A 420 29.00 -22.13 -8.16
C LEU A 420 28.55 -21.02 -9.12
N ILE A 421 27.59 -21.30 -10.03
CA ILE A 421 27.04 -20.34 -10.98
C ILE A 421 26.38 -19.16 -10.26
N ASP A 422 25.81 -19.38 -9.06
CA ASP A 422 25.21 -18.30 -8.28
C ASP A 422 26.21 -17.25 -7.80
N GLN A 423 27.49 -17.57 -7.82
CA GLN A 423 28.60 -16.67 -7.46
C GLN A 423 29.08 -15.80 -8.62
N LEU A 424 28.53 -15.98 -9.84
CA LEU A 424 28.85 -15.16 -11.01
C LEU A 424 28.43 -13.71 -10.82
N TYR A 425 29.28 -12.79 -11.27
CA TYR A 425 28.95 -11.38 -11.43
C TYR A 425 28.56 -11.07 -12.87
N PRO A 426 27.84 -9.98 -13.14
CA PRO A 426 27.41 -9.61 -14.49
C PRO A 426 28.53 -9.60 -15.53
N ARG A 427 29.74 -9.22 -15.14
CA ARG A 427 30.90 -9.19 -16.01
C ARG A 427 31.39 -10.58 -16.46
N HIS A 428 30.94 -11.64 -15.82
CA HIS A 428 31.33 -13.01 -16.15
C HIS A 428 30.42 -13.66 -17.20
N TYR A 429 29.15 -13.20 -17.33
CA TYR A 429 28.20 -13.79 -18.28
C TYR A 429 28.71 -13.75 -19.74
N PRO A 430 29.29 -12.62 -20.25
CA PRO A 430 29.86 -12.61 -21.58
C PRO A 430 30.89 -13.73 -21.82
N ILE A 431 31.73 -14.03 -20.80
CA ILE A 431 32.78 -15.01 -20.88
C ILE A 431 32.20 -16.41 -21.11
N PHE A 432 31.21 -16.83 -20.30
CA PHE A 432 30.59 -18.14 -20.44
C PHE A 432 29.85 -18.27 -21.78
N ILE A 433 29.17 -17.22 -22.22
CA ILE A 433 28.42 -17.22 -23.48
C ILE A 433 29.36 -17.27 -24.69
N GLU A 434 30.49 -16.53 -24.66
CA GLU A 434 31.48 -16.56 -25.73
C GLU A 434 32.14 -17.93 -25.85
N THR A 435 32.47 -18.56 -24.71
CA THR A 435 33.15 -19.86 -24.68
C THR A 435 32.37 -20.96 -25.36
N HIS A 436 31.05 -21.00 -25.17
CA HIS A 436 30.19 -22.08 -25.68
C HIS A 436 29.14 -21.59 -26.70
N TRP A 437 29.46 -20.52 -27.44
CA TRP A 437 28.51 -19.93 -28.37
C TRP A 437 27.98 -20.91 -29.41
N THR A 438 28.89 -21.51 -30.20
CA THR A 438 28.53 -22.43 -31.30
C THR A 438 28.01 -23.77 -30.84
N GLU A 439 28.36 -24.19 -29.63
CA GLU A 439 27.97 -25.49 -29.10
C GLU A 439 26.60 -25.47 -28.40
N PHE A 440 26.22 -24.31 -27.86
CA PHE A 440 25.01 -24.21 -27.05
C PHE A 440 24.24 -22.89 -27.25
N TYR A 441 24.87 -21.73 -27.01
CA TYR A 441 24.12 -20.47 -26.88
C TYR A 441 23.58 -19.90 -28.21
N GLU A 442 24.11 -20.27 -29.36
CA GLU A 442 23.60 -19.86 -30.66
C GLU A 442 22.17 -20.36 -30.87
N GLU A 443 21.87 -21.56 -30.42
CA GLU A 443 20.50 -22.13 -30.48
C GLU A 443 19.56 -21.44 -29.50
N VAL A 444 20.01 -21.15 -28.29
CA VAL A 444 19.19 -20.48 -27.25
C VAL A 444 18.85 -19.05 -27.64
N PHE A 445 19.87 -18.26 -27.93
CA PHE A 445 19.74 -16.82 -28.07
C PHE A 445 19.47 -16.36 -29.51
N GLY A 446 19.96 -17.06 -30.50
CA GLY A 446 19.95 -16.59 -31.89
C GLY A 446 20.75 -15.29 -32.04
N ASN A 447 20.53 -14.57 -33.16
CA ASN A 447 21.31 -13.39 -33.52
C ASN A 447 22.83 -13.69 -33.66
N SER A 448 23.70 -12.73 -33.47
CA SER A 448 25.16 -12.94 -33.51
C SER A 448 25.73 -12.91 -32.08
N LEU A 449 26.82 -13.70 -31.88
CA LEU A 449 27.61 -13.65 -30.65
C LEU A 449 27.91 -12.20 -30.24
N ARG A 450 28.36 -11.38 -31.19
CA ARG A 450 28.77 -10.00 -30.92
C ARG A 450 27.60 -9.14 -30.37
N TYR A 451 26.39 -9.37 -30.87
CA TYR A 451 25.20 -8.67 -30.36
C TYR A 451 25.01 -8.92 -28.85
N TRP A 452 25.11 -10.17 -28.42
CA TRP A 452 24.93 -10.54 -27.02
C TRP A 452 26.10 -10.09 -26.14
N ILE A 453 27.32 -10.21 -26.59
CA ILE A 453 28.49 -9.75 -25.83
C ILE A 453 28.41 -8.24 -25.62
N ASP A 454 28.20 -7.45 -26.69
CA ASP A 454 28.11 -5.99 -26.60
C ASP A 454 26.97 -5.54 -25.65
N ASN A 455 25.85 -6.25 -25.66
CA ASN A 455 24.71 -5.92 -24.81
C ASN A 455 24.92 -6.33 -23.33
N LEU A 456 25.47 -7.48 -23.05
CA LEU A 456 25.81 -7.91 -21.70
C LEU A 456 26.92 -7.05 -21.08
N GLU A 457 27.92 -6.67 -21.88
CA GLU A 457 28.93 -5.72 -21.45
C GLU A 457 28.35 -4.33 -21.19
N PHE A 458 27.43 -3.87 -22.01
CA PHE A 458 26.72 -2.61 -21.79
C PHE A 458 25.99 -2.64 -20.44
N ILE A 459 25.22 -3.70 -20.15
CA ILE A 459 24.54 -3.87 -18.86
C ILE A 459 25.55 -3.89 -17.72
N SER A 460 26.60 -4.71 -17.83
CA SER A 460 27.57 -4.87 -16.75
C SER A 460 28.34 -3.58 -16.45
N LYS A 461 28.87 -2.94 -17.49
CA LYS A 461 29.78 -1.80 -17.34
C LYS A 461 29.08 -0.46 -17.21
N ARG A 462 27.98 -0.25 -17.99
CA ARG A 462 27.34 1.05 -18.11
C ARG A 462 26.16 1.20 -17.19
N ILE A 463 25.35 0.15 -17.02
CA ILE A 463 24.11 0.22 -16.22
C ILE A 463 24.35 -0.22 -14.78
N ARG A 464 24.82 -1.46 -14.57
CA ARG A 464 24.95 -2.07 -13.24
C ARG A 464 25.88 -1.32 -12.29
N ASN A 465 26.99 -0.81 -12.80
CA ASN A 465 27.97 -0.09 -11.97
C ASN A 465 27.43 1.25 -11.39
N PRO A 466 26.84 2.16 -12.18
CA PRO A 466 26.25 3.38 -11.64
C PRO A 466 25.12 3.11 -10.65
N GLU A 467 24.27 2.12 -10.92
CA GLU A 467 23.15 1.76 -10.03
C GLU A 467 23.61 1.16 -8.71
N SER A 468 24.58 0.25 -8.72
CA SER A 468 25.13 -0.36 -7.50
C SER A 468 25.81 0.67 -6.58
N HIS A 469 26.20 1.84 -7.11
CA HIS A 469 26.80 2.94 -6.38
C HIS A 469 25.84 4.12 -6.15
N SER A 470 24.53 3.92 -6.34
CA SER A 470 23.47 4.95 -6.15
C SER A 470 23.71 6.23 -6.98
N ARG A 471 24.27 6.10 -8.19
CA ARG A 471 24.56 7.21 -9.11
C ARG A 471 23.51 7.29 -10.23
N TYR A 472 22.25 7.28 -9.87
CA TYR A 472 21.11 7.17 -10.79
C TYR A 472 21.02 8.28 -11.86
N GLY A 473 21.54 9.46 -11.60
CA GLY A 473 21.50 10.60 -12.53
C GLY A 473 22.51 10.55 -13.68
N LEU A 474 23.32 9.47 -13.80
CA LEU A 474 24.33 9.33 -14.84
C LEU A 474 23.86 8.60 -16.10
N LEU A 475 22.67 8.01 -16.06
CA LEU A 475 22.10 7.26 -17.18
C LEU A 475 21.05 8.09 -17.92
N THR A 476 21.06 8.00 -19.23
CA THR A 476 20.05 8.63 -20.10
C THR A 476 18.81 7.74 -20.23
N ASP A 477 17.65 8.33 -20.57
CA ASP A 477 16.42 7.56 -20.82
C ASP A 477 16.60 6.50 -21.90
N GLN A 478 17.42 6.78 -22.92
CA GLN A 478 17.74 5.83 -23.98
C GLN A 478 18.55 4.64 -23.47
N GLU A 479 19.48 4.85 -22.52
CA GLU A 479 20.25 3.79 -21.88
C GLU A 479 19.36 2.90 -21.00
N HIS A 480 18.46 3.47 -20.24
CA HIS A 480 17.46 2.74 -19.46
C HIS A 480 16.53 1.91 -20.35
N GLN A 481 16.02 2.50 -21.43
CA GLN A 481 15.17 1.81 -22.39
C GLN A 481 15.89 0.65 -23.08
N LYS A 482 17.15 0.86 -23.51
CA LYS A 482 17.99 -0.17 -24.11
C LYS A 482 18.21 -1.31 -23.13
N ALA A 483 18.55 -1.03 -21.87
CA ALA A 483 18.78 -2.05 -20.84
C ALA A 483 17.50 -2.89 -20.60
N SER A 484 16.34 -2.26 -20.56
CA SER A 484 15.07 -2.95 -20.40
C SER A 484 14.76 -3.91 -21.55
N ILE A 485 14.99 -3.47 -22.79
CA ILE A 485 14.80 -4.31 -23.99
C ILE A 485 15.71 -5.55 -23.90
N ILE A 486 16.99 -5.36 -23.56
CA ILE A 486 17.95 -6.47 -23.43
C ILE A 486 17.50 -7.45 -22.34
N CYS A 487 17.09 -6.96 -21.17
CA CYS A 487 16.61 -7.82 -20.09
C CYS A 487 15.37 -8.64 -20.50
N THR A 488 14.40 -8.00 -21.17
CA THR A 488 13.21 -8.69 -21.68
C THR A 488 13.59 -9.75 -22.70
N GLU A 489 14.51 -9.45 -23.61
CA GLU A 489 14.98 -10.39 -24.64
C GLU A 489 15.67 -11.61 -24.02
N ILE A 490 16.51 -11.42 -22.99
CA ILE A 490 17.15 -12.50 -22.22
C ILE A 490 16.06 -13.41 -21.59
N ILE A 491 15.08 -12.82 -20.91
CA ILE A 491 14.01 -13.55 -20.24
C ILE A 491 13.19 -14.36 -21.25
N GLU A 492 12.78 -13.75 -22.36
CA GLU A 492 11.98 -14.40 -23.40
C GLU A 492 12.74 -15.57 -24.05
N LYS A 493 13.99 -15.33 -24.45
CA LYS A 493 14.82 -16.37 -25.10
C LYS A 493 15.05 -17.56 -24.17
N THR A 494 15.39 -17.29 -22.91
CA THR A 494 15.63 -18.34 -21.91
C THR A 494 14.33 -19.12 -21.60
N ASN A 495 13.19 -18.43 -21.44
CA ASN A 495 11.92 -19.09 -21.19
C ASN A 495 11.47 -19.96 -22.37
N ASN A 496 11.71 -19.52 -23.62
CA ASN A 496 11.41 -20.31 -24.82
C ASN A 496 12.25 -21.58 -24.92
N TRP A 497 13.48 -21.56 -24.40
CA TRP A 497 14.35 -22.73 -24.34
C TRP A 497 13.84 -23.81 -23.39
N PHE A 498 13.28 -23.41 -22.25
CA PHE A 498 12.79 -24.33 -21.22
C PHE A 498 11.33 -24.80 -21.40
N ASN A 499 10.57 -24.24 -22.36
CA ASN A 499 9.21 -24.63 -22.69
C ASN A 499 9.16 -25.53 -23.91
#